data_b884e7a04c5c96026ed15115ad1ce1b3
#
_entry.id   b884e7a04c5c96026ed15115ad1ce1b3
#
_cell.length_a   1.000
_cell.length_b   1.000
_cell.length_c   1.000
_cell.angle_alpha   90.00
_cell.angle_beta   90.00
_cell.angle_gamma   90.00
#
_symmetry.space_group_name_H-M   'P 1'
#
loop_
_entity.id
_entity.type
_entity.pdbx_description
1 polymer ?
#
loop_
_entity_poly.entity_id
_entity_poly.type
_entity_poly.pdbx_seq_one_letter_code
_entity_poly.pdbx_strand_id
1 'polypeptide(L)'
;RYTLNIYLVFLCEKHSKSLYNITVKDFSQKNILFFLDWLIEERGNKASTANLRLRHIKRFCRFLMDENILMISELSAIQKIAEIPNASEDTIKFLTIQETKLILSQPDTSKAIGIRDSLFMYLLYDSGCRIQEILSLKLKDFFVQNGTAELHIIGKGNKFRITPISEELIPKFERYCRHYHKSSTYDDYLFYTKRRGVCSQMSCDTAQTFIKKYGIMAQKLNSAIPHVHPHLFRHTRAMHLYMAGMPLELVSQWLGHSQLETSLIYARATTDMKRKAVDKISAKENSVFKSDEKFKYADNEDVIRQLYGLM
;
A
#
# COMPACT_ATOMS: atom_id res chain seq x y z
N ARG A 1 13.03 10.13 16.10
CA ARG A 1 13.12 9.84 17.55
C ARG A 1 13.34 8.35 17.81
N TYR A 2 12.47 7.44 17.41
CA TYR A 2 12.58 6.00 17.71
C TYR A 2 13.92 5.38 17.25
N THR A 3 14.37 5.67 16.01
CA THR A 3 15.65 5.17 15.47
C THR A 3 16.84 5.68 16.30
N LEU A 4 16.83 6.95 16.69
CA LEU A 4 17.92 7.51 17.52
C LEU A 4 17.97 6.85 18.89
N ASN A 5 16.81 6.62 19.52
CA ASN A 5 16.77 5.90 20.81
C ASN A 5 17.42 4.50 20.70
N ILE A 6 17.14 3.76 19.60
CA ILE A 6 17.76 2.45 19.39
C ILE A 6 19.27 2.57 19.13
N TYR A 7 19.70 3.63 18.43
CA TYR A 7 21.12 3.88 18.21
C TYR A 7 21.84 4.21 19.52
N LEU A 8 21.20 4.98 20.42
CA LEU A 8 21.73 5.24 21.75
C LEU A 8 21.86 3.96 22.59
N VAL A 9 20.86 3.06 22.54
CA VAL A 9 20.93 1.75 23.20
C VAL A 9 22.14 0.96 22.69
N PHE A 10 22.31 0.89 21.35
CA PHE A 10 23.46 0.23 20.73
C PHE A 10 24.80 0.80 21.25
N LEU A 11 24.95 2.14 21.32
CA LEU A 11 26.18 2.75 21.83
C LEU A 11 26.44 2.41 23.31
N CYS A 12 25.37 2.35 24.10
CA CYS A 12 25.51 1.94 25.53
C CYS A 12 25.92 0.46 25.65
N GLU A 13 25.30 -0.43 24.89
CA GLU A 13 25.53 -1.88 24.97
C GLU A 13 26.90 -2.29 24.38
N LYS A 14 27.26 -1.75 23.21
CA LYS A 14 28.43 -2.21 22.45
C LYS A 14 29.68 -1.36 22.64
N HIS A 15 29.53 -0.11 23.03
CA HIS A 15 30.64 0.80 23.26
C HIS A 15 30.78 1.19 24.73
N SER A 16 30.01 0.57 25.65
CA SER A 16 30.02 0.83 27.11
C SER A 16 29.90 2.32 27.43
N LYS A 17 29.19 3.09 26.61
CA LYS A 17 29.01 4.53 26.79
C LYS A 17 27.83 4.84 27.71
N SER A 18 28.05 5.76 28.64
CA SER A 18 26.94 6.42 29.33
C SER A 18 26.24 7.39 28.38
N LEU A 19 24.92 7.56 28.51
CA LEU A 19 24.14 8.53 27.74
C LEU A 19 24.71 9.95 27.81
N TYR A 20 25.34 10.33 28.94
CA TYR A 20 25.96 11.65 29.13
C TYR A 20 27.27 11.85 28.35
N ASN A 21 27.91 10.75 27.92
CA ASN A 21 29.21 10.79 27.23
C ASN A 21 29.07 10.58 25.72
N ILE A 22 27.83 10.52 25.18
CA ILE A 22 27.59 10.39 23.74
C ILE A 22 27.76 11.76 23.10
N THR A 23 28.60 11.80 22.08
CA THR A 23 28.94 13.01 21.32
C THR A 23 28.69 12.82 19.84
N VAL A 24 28.82 13.87 19.06
CA VAL A 24 28.67 13.82 17.59
C VAL A 24 29.67 12.85 16.94
N LYS A 25 30.86 12.69 17.53
CA LYS A 25 31.89 11.73 17.06
C LYS A 25 31.41 10.27 17.08
N ASP A 26 30.38 9.97 17.84
CA ASP A 26 29.76 8.64 17.88
C ASP A 26 28.91 8.34 16.64
N PHE A 27 28.53 9.38 15.87
CA PHE A 27 27.87 9.25 14.57
C PHE A 27 28.90 9.13 13.43
N SER A 28 29.92 8.29 13.62
CA SER A 28 30.91 7.98 12.59
C SER A 28 30.40 6.91 11.61
N GLN A 29 30.96 6.89 10.40
CA GLN A 29 30.67 5.84 9.41
C GLN A 29 30.86 4.44 10.01
N LYS A 30 31.96 4.24 10.75
CA LYS A 30 32.30 2.96 11.38
C LYS A 30 31.22 2.51 12.38
N ASN A 31 30.80 3.38 13.27
CA ASN A 31 29.80 3.04 14.28
C ASN A 31 28.42 2.78 13.65
N ILE A 32 28.09 3.48 12.57
CA ILE A 32 26.83 3.27 11.84
C ILE A 32 26.83 1.91 11.13
N LEU A 33 27.97 1.47 10.55
CA LEU A 33 28.10 0.13 9.97
C LEU A 33 27.93 -0.95 11.05
N PHE A 34 28.62 -0.85 12.18
CA PHE A 34 28.44 -1.78 13.31
C PHE A 34 27.01 -1.80 13.85
N PHE A 35 26.33 -0.65 13.86
CA PHE A 35 24.92 -0.59 14.22
C PHE A 35 24.03 -1.36 13.24
N LEU A 36 24.31 -1.30 11.95
CA LEU A 36 23.56 -2.07 10.94
C LEU A 36 23.77 -3.57 11.13
N ASP A 37 24.99 -4.01 11.37
CA ASP A 37 25.32 -5.42 11.64
C ASP A 37 24.61 -5.89 12.92
N TRP A 38 24.68 -5.12 14.01
CA TRP A 38 23.98 -5.41 15.25
C TRP A 38 22.46 -5.51 15.09
N LEU A 39 21.86 -4.66 14.23
CA LEU A 39 20.43 -4.74 13.93
C LEU A 39 20.05 -6.05 13.25
N ILE A 40 20.88 -6.57 12.36
CA ILE A 40 20.63 -7.80 11.63
C ILE A 40 20.95 -9.02 12.50
N GLU A 41 22.16 -9.09 13.04
CA GLU A 41 22.70 -10.29 13.67
C GLU A 41 22.13 -10.52 15.07
N GLU A 42 22.04 -9.46 15.88
CA GLU A 42 21.63 -9.62 17.28
C GLU A 42 20.15 -9.28 17.51
N ARG A 43 19.59 -8.31 16.76
CA ARG A 43 18.18 -7.96 16.91
C ARG A 43 17.25 -8.64 15.92
N GLY A 44 17.78 -9.42 14.97
CA GLY A 44 17.01 -10.16 13.98
C GLY A 44 16.14 -9.27 13.07
N ASN A 45 16.56 -8.01 12.85
CA ASN A 45 15.80 -7.11 11.98
C ASN A 45 15.99 -7.50 10.52
N LYS A 46 14.94 -7.32 9.72
CA LYS A 46 15.04 -7.46 8.26
C LYS A 46 15.88 -6.33 7.66
N ALA A 47 16.56 -6.58 6.54
CA ALA A 47 17.34 -5.59 5.80
C ALA A 47 16.54 -4.31 5.50
N SER A 48 15.25 -4.42 5.14
CA SER A 48 14.37 -3.27 4.92
C SER A 48 14.22 -2.37 6.16
N THR A 49 14.17 -2.96 7.35
CA THR A 49 14.09 -2.22 8.63
C THR A 49 15.42 -1.55 8.94
N ALA A 50 16.55 -2.24 8.74
CA ALA A 50 17.89 -1.68 8.93
C ALA A 50 18.12 -0.51 7.98
N ASN A 51 17.76 -0.65 6.70
CA ASN A 51 17.86 0.41 5.69
C ASN A 51 16.98 1.63 6.03
N LEU A 52 15.77 1.43 6.55
CA LEU A 52 14.93 2.52 7.04
C LEU A 52 15.62 3.29 8.16
N ARG A 53 16.26 2.59 9.10
CA ARG A 53 17.00 3.21 10.20
C ARG A 53 18.25 3.93 9.71
N LEU A 54 18.97 3.36 8.75
CA LEU A 54 20.10 4.03 8.09
C LEU A 54 19.67 5.35 7.46
N ARG A 55 18.55 5.37 6.71
CA ARG A 55 18.00 6.61 6.13
C ARG A 55 17.67 7.66 7.19
N HIS A 56 17.10 7.25 8.33
CA HIS A 56 16.82 8.16 9.43
C HIS A 56 18.11 8.73 10.06
N ILE A 57 19.15 7.92 10.23
CA ILE A 57 20.45 8.39 10.74
C ILE A 57 21.11 9.34 9.76
N LYS A 58 21.15 9.00 8.46
CA LYS A 58 21.68 9.88 7.43
C LYS A 58 20.99 11.25 7.41
N ARG A 59 19.65 11.27 7.58
CA ARG A 59 18.89 12.51 7.66
C ARG A 59 19.23 13.31 8.91
N PHE A 60 19.41 12.64 10.05
CA PHE A 60 19.83 13.28 11.29
C PHE A 60 21.25 13.86 11.19
N CYS A 61 22.19 13.11 10.62
CA CYS A 61 23.56 13.63 10.39
C CYS A 61 23.58 14.85 9.44
N ARG A 62 22.68 14.88 8.44
CA ARG A 62 22.52 16.06 7.58
C ARG A 62 22.04 17.27 8.38
N PHE A 63 21.05 17.09 9.25
CA PHE A 63 20.59 18.15 10.15
C PHE A 63 21.74 18.65 11.06
N LEU A 64 22.57 17.75 11.63
CA LEU A 64 23.71 18.14 12.42
C LEU A 64 24.75 18.95 11.62
N MET A 65 24.93 18.65 10.34
CA MET A 65 25.81 19.45 9.46
C MET A 65 25.20 20.83 9.18
N ASP A 66 23.89 20.91 8.92
CA ASP A 66 23.19 22.17 8.69
C ASP A 66 23.27 23.10 9.91
N GLU A 67 23.33 22.53 11.12
CA GLU A 67 23.55 23.23 12.39
C GLU A 67 25.05 23.49 12.69
N ASN A 68 25.96 23.22 11.75
CA ASN A 68 27.43 23.37 11.90
C ASN A 68 28.05 22.52 13.02
N ILE A 69 27.41 21.41 13.41
CA ILE A 69 27.87 20.52 14.47
C ILE A 69 28.71 19.36 13.89
N LEU A 70 28.41 18.91 12.67
CA LEU A 70 29.10 17.84 11.96
C LEU A 70 29.86 18.39 10.74
N MET A 71 31.07 17.89 10.50
CA MET A 71 31.88 18.32 9.35
C MET A 71 31.36 17.71 8.04
N ILE A 72 31.51 18.44 6.93
CA ILE A 72 31.09 17.99 5.58
C ILE A 72 31.77 16.68 5.18
N SER A 73 33.05 16.49 5.54
CA SER A 73 33.80 15.25 5.26
C SER A 73 33.17 14.02 5.94
N GLU A 74 32.75 14.15 7.20
CA GLU A 74 32.10 13.09 7.97
C GLU A 74 30.73 12.77 7.40
N LEU A 75 29.92 13.80 7.07
CA LEU A 75 28.64 13.58 6.42
C LEU A 75 28.80 12.86 5.08
N SER A 76 29.80 13.25 4.26
CA SER A 76 30.08 12.60 2.98
C SER A 76 30.37 11.11 3.14
N ALA A 77 31.17 10.73 4.14
CA ALA A 77 31.45 9.34 4.46
C ALA A 77 30.17 8.57 4.85
N ILE A 78 29.35 9.18 5.71
CA ILE A 78 28.08 8.57 6.16
C ILE A 78 27.08 8.40 4.98
N GLN A 79 26.98 9.39 4.09
CA GLN A 79 26.07 9.33 2.95
C GLN A 79 26.45 8.22 1.95
N LYS A 80 27.73 7.86 1.85
CA LYS A 80 28.24 6.78 1.00
C LYS A 80 27.94 5.36 1.52
N ILE A 81 27.49 5.20 2.76
CA ILE A 81 27.09 3.88 3.27
C ILE A 81 25.98 3.32 2.37
N ALA A 82 26.24 2.19 1.73
CA ALA A 82 25.26 1.53 0.89
C ALA A 82 24.11 0.94 1.72
N GLU A 83 22.94 0.87 1.15
CA GLU A 83 21.84 0.10 1.74
C GLU A 83 22.15 -1.40 1.61
N ILE A 84 21.76 -2.17 2.61
CA ILE A 84 21.89 -3.63 2.62
C ILE A 84 21.00 -4.18 1.50
N PRO A 85 21.52 -5.05 0.60
CA PRO A 85 20.71 -5.65 -0.44
C PRO A 85 19.47 -6.31 0.17
N ASN A 86 18.32 -5.91 -0.31
CA ASN A 86 17.05 -6.51 0.09
C ASN A 86 16.53 -7.30 -1.10
N ALA A 87 16.58 -8.63 -1.00
CA ALA A 87 15.85 -9.49 -1.90
C ALA A 87 14.35 -9.33 -1.60
N SER A 88 13.79 -8.17 -1.90
CA SER A 88 12.35 -8.01 -1.90
C SER A 88 11.83 -8.87 -3.05
N GLU A 89 11.07 -9.90 -2.71
CA GLU A 89 10.08 -10.40 -3.64
C GLU A 89 9.20 -9.20 -3.97
N ASP A 90 9.40 -8.58 -5.12
CA ASP A 90 8.63 -7.42 -5.62
C ASP A 90 7.17 -7.80 -5.94
N THR A 91 6.68 -8.89 -5.37
CA THR A 91 5.31 -9.34 -5.50
C THR A 91 4.41 -8.61 -4.50
N ILE A 92 3.65 -7.66 -5.01
CA ILE A 92 2.62 -7.00 -4.20
C ILE A 92 1.57 -8.04 -3.86
N LYS A 93 1.39 -8.26 -2.56
CA LYS A 93 0.25 -9.04 -2.06
C LYS A 93 -1.01 -8.20 -2.20
N PHE A 94 -2.01 -8.76 -2.85
CA PHE A 94 -3.36 -8.18 -2.95
C PHE A 94 -4.38 -9.30 -2.85
N LEU A 95 -5.61 -8.95 -2.53
CA LEU A 95 -6.72 -9.89 -2.37
C LEU A 95 -7.42 -10.12 -3.71
N THR A 96 -7.90 -11.31 -3.94
CA THR A 96 -8.88 -11.58 -4.99
C THR A 96 -10.24 -10.93 -4.65
N ILE A 97 -11.14 -10.84 -5.64
CA ILE A 97 -12.50 -10.33 -5.41
C ILE A 97 -13.24 -11.16 -4.38
N GLN A 98 -13.10 -12.50 -4.41
CA GLN A 98 -13.74 -13.42 -3.46
C GLN A 98 -13.20 -13.23 -2.04
N GLU A 99 -11.89 -13.13 -1.88
CA GLU A 99 -11.27 -12.88 -0.57
C GLU A 99 -11.68 -11.52 -0.01
N THR A 100 -11.73 -10.49 -0.88
CA THR A 100 -12.20 -9.15 -0.49
C THR A 100 -13.65 -9.21 0.01
N LYS A 101 -14.55 -9.85 -0.74
CA LYS A 101 -15.96 -10.06 -0.34
C LYS A 101 -16.05 -10.81 0.98
N LEU A 102 -15.25 -11.85 1.17
CA LEU A 102 -15.24 -12.65 2.41
C LEU A 102 -14.83 -11.81 3.61
N ILE A 103 -13.81 -10.96 3.49
CA ILE A 103 -13.39 -10.07 4.58
C ILE A 103 -14.45 -9.00 4.88
N LEU A 104 -15.02 -8.39 3.85
CA LEU A 104 -16.01 -7.31 4.00
C LEU A 104 -17.36 -7.82 4.54
N SER A 105 -17.65 -9.13 4.47
CA SER A 105 -18.85 -9.75 5.03
C SER A 105 -18.73 -10.15 6.50
N GLN A 106 -17.53 -10.06 7.11
CA GLN A 106 -17.33 -10.50 8.50
C GLN A 106 -18.00 -9.63 9.59
N PRO A 107 -18.14 -8.29 9.41
CA PRO A 107 -18.81 -7.48 10.42
C PRO A 107 -20.29 -7.86 10.59
N ASP A 108 -20.69 -8.17 11.81
CA ASP A 108 -22.11 -8.45 12.17
C ASP A 108 -22.93 -7.14 12.14
N THR A 109 -23.58 -6.89 11.02
CA THR A 109 -24.36 -5.66 10.81
C THR A 109 -25.70 -5.64 11.57
N SER A 110 -26.05 -6.67 12.32
CA SER A 110 -27.16 -6.60 13.29
C SER A 110 -26.83 -5.69 14.49
N LYS A 111 -25.54 -5.46 14.72
CA LYS A 111 -25.00 -4.62 15.80
C LYS A 111 -24.50 -3.28 15.29
N ALA A 112 -24.69 -2.22 16.07
CA ALA A 112 -24.25 -0.88 15.72
C ALA A 112 -22.74 -0.83 15.38
N ILE A 113 -21.88 -1.50 16.19
CA ILE A 113 -20.44 -1.57 15.93
C ILE A 113 -20.15 -2.23 14.57
N GLY A 114 -20.87 -3.31 14.23
CA GLY A 114 -20.68 -3.97 12.95
C GLY A 114 -21.14 -3.12 11.76
N ILE A 115 -22.18 -2.29 11.91
CA ILE A 115 -22.60 -1.31 10.90
C ILE A 115 -21.46 -0.31 10.63
N ARG A 116 -20.87 0.22 11.70
CA ARG A 116 -19.73 1.17 11.60
C ARG A 116 -18.52 0.53 10.92
N ASP A 117 -18.11 -0.64 11.42
CA ASP A 117 -16.91 -1.31 10.95
C ASP A 117 -17.08 -1.78 9.50
N SER A 118 -18.27 -2.22 9.12
CA SER A 118 -18.63 -2.56 7.74
C SER A 118 -18.48 -1.36 6.83
N LEU A 119 -19.12 -0.22 7.12
CA LEU A 119 -19.01 0.98 6.29
C LEU A 119 -17.54 1.44 6.17
N PHE A 120 -16.81 1.46 7.30
CA PHE A 120 -15.39 1.85 7.30
C PHE A 120 -14.57 1.00 6.34
N MET A 121 -14.70 -0.32 6.42
CA MET A 121 -13.92 -1.26 5.59
C MET A 121 -14.31 -1.17 4.11
N TYR A 122 -15.61 -1.02 3.81
CA TYR A 122 -16.06 -0.80 2.44
C TYR A 122 -15.52 0.49 1.85
N LEU A 123 -15.57 1.61 2.60
CA LEU A 123 -15.00 2.90 2.16
C LEU A 123 -13.49 2.80 1.96
N LEU A 124 -12.79 2.14 2.89
CA LEU A 124 -11.34 1.95 2.79
C LEU A 124 -10.95 1.16 1.53
N TYR A 125 -11.69 0.11 1.20
CA TYR A 125 -11.47 -0.66 -0.01
C TYR A 125 -11.87 0.12 -1.26
N ASP A 126 -13.09 0.63 -1.32
CA ASP A 126 -13.65 1.17 -2.53
C ASP A 126 -12.96 2.47 -2.97
N SER A 127 -12.68 3.38 -2.04
CA SER A 127 -11.92 4.59 -2.32
C SER A 127 -10.42 4.37 -2.50
N GLY A 128 -9.86 3.28 -1.94
CA GLY A 128 -8.42 3.05 -1.87
C GLY A 128 -7.65 4.10 -1.06
N CYS A 129 -8.32 4.85 -0.20
CA CYS A 129 -7.72 5.90 0.64
C CYS A 129 -6.73 5.36 1.66
N ARG A 130 -5.84 6.23 2.14
CA ARG A 130 -5.05 5.95 3.34
C ARG A 130 -5.96 5.95 4.56
N ILE A 131 -5.64 5.12 5.57
CA ILE A 131 -6.45 5.02 6.79
C ILE A 131 -6.67 6.40 7.44
N GLN A 132 -5.65 7.26 7.49
CA GLN A 132 -5.77 8.61 8.06
C GLN A 132 -6.71 9.50 7.24
N GLU A 133 -6.76 9.34 5.94
CA GLU A 133 -7.69 10.08 5.07
C GLU A 133 -9.13 9.70 5.40
N ILE A 134 -9.44 8.40 5.53
CA ILE A 134 -10.78 7.93 5.95
C ILE A 134 -11.15 8.42 7.36
N LEU A 135 -10.22 8.36 8.31
CA LEU A 135 -10.45 8.83 9.68
C LEU A 135 -10.69 10.34 9.77
N SER A 136 -10.11 11.11 8.84
CA SER A 136 -10.26 12.57 8.81
C SER A 136 -11.53 13.03 8.11
N LEU A 137 -12.28 12.12 7.45
CA LEU A 137 -13.53 12.48 6.78
C LEU A 137 -14.56 13.02 7.77
N LYS A 138 -15.26 14.06 7.32
CA LYS A 138 -16.44 14.61 7.96
C LYS A 138 -17.70 14.14 7.23
N LEU A 139 -18.86 14.34 7.82
CA LEU A 139 -20.13 13.97 7.19
C LEU A 139 -20.32 14.64 5.82
N LYS A 140 -19.93 15.92 5.68
CA LYS A 140 -20.00 16.67 4.42
C LYS A 140 -19.08 16.14 3.32
N ASP A 141 -18.07 15.35 3.67
CA ASP A 141 -17.09 14.83 2.71
C ASP A 141 -17.60 13.57 1.98
N PHE A 142 -18.69 12.96 2.47
CA PHE A 142 -19.44 11.94 1.77
C PHE A 142 -20.59 12.63 1.01
N PHE A 143 -20.38 12.89 -0.27
CA PHE A 143 -21.31 13.63 -1.09
C PHE A 143 -22.14 12.68 -1.95
N VAL A 144 -23.48 12.92 -1.95
CA VAL A 144 -24.43 12.15 -2.76
C VAL A 144 -25.24 13.10 -3.61
N GLN A 145 -25.23 12.91 -4.93
CA GLN A 145 -26.02 13.71 -5.86
C GLN A 145 -26.53 12.83 -6.99
N ASN A 146 -27.82 12.93 -7.32
CA ASN A 146 -28.46 12.21 -8.43
C ASN A 146 -28.20 10.68 -8.42
N GLY A 147 -28.14 10.07 -7.23
CA GLY A 147 -27.89 8.63 -7.08
C GLY A 147 -26.42 8.22 -7.17
N THR A 148 -25.52 9.12 -7.50
CA THR A 148 -24.06 8.88 -7.46
C THR A 148 -23.46 9.32 -6.14
N ALA A 149 -22.34 8.70 -5.74
CA ALA A 149 -21.65 9.03 -4.50
C ALA A 149 -20.16 9.26 -4.74
N GLU A 150 -19.59 10.21 -4.02
CA GLU A 150 -18.18 10.54 -4.08
C GLU A 150 -17.64 10.95 -2.71
N LEU A 151 -16.34 10.78 -2.52
CA LEU A 151 -15.61 11.26 -1.34
C LEU A 151 -14.74 12.46 -1.70
N HIS A 152 -14.89 13.53 -0.93
CA HIS A 152 -14.05 14.71 -0.98
C HIS A 152 -12.90 14.54 0.02
N ILE A 153 -11.69 14.34 -0.48
CA ILE A 153 -10.56 13.90 0.35
C ILE A 153 -9.46 14.95 0.34
N ILE A 154 -9.00 15.32 1.53
CA ILE A 154 -7.81 16.15 1.71
C ILE A 154 -6.65 15.21 2.05
N GLY A 155 -5.71 15.04 1.12
CA GLY A 155 -4.55 14.18 1.24
C GLY A 155 -3.32 14.87 1.84
N LYS A 156 -2.20 14.17 1.84
CA LYS A 156 -0.90 14.69 2.33
C LYS A 156 -0.52 15.97 1.57
N GLY A 157 -0.13 17.01 2.30
CA GLY A 157 0.22 18.32 1.74
C GLY A 157 -0.99 19.16 1.35
N ASN A 158 -2.15 18.92 1.99
CA ASN A 158 -3.41 19.64 1.77
C ASN A 158 -3.93 19.55 0.32
N LYS A 159 -3.59 18.46 -0.37
CA LYS A 159 -4.05 18.22 -1.75
C LYS A 159 -5.48 17.68 -1.73
N PHE A 160 -6.40 18.45 -2.29
CA PHE A 160 -7.79 18.03 -2.47
C PHE A 160 -7.91 17.08 -3.68
N ARG A 161 -8.73 16.03 -3.51
CA ARG A 161 -9.17 15.18 -4.62
C ARG A 161 -10.58 14.66 -4.37
N ILE A 162 -11.29 14.43 -5.44
CA ILE A 162 -12.60 13.77 -5.45
C ILE A 162 -12.38 12.33 -5.91
N THR A 163 -12.94 11.38 -5.18
CA THR A 163 -12.88 9.96 -5.51
C THR A 163 -14.30 9.43 -5.63
N PRO A 164 -14.76 9.03 -6.83
CA PRO A 164 -16.03 8.34 -6.97
C PRO A 164 -16.05 7.05 -6.17
N ILE A 165 -17.18 6.73 -5.59
CA ILE A 165 -17.40 5.48 -4.84
C ILE A 165 -18.66 4.78 -5.35
N SER A 166 -18.75 3.46 -5.09
CA SER A 166 -19.89 2.66 -5.49
C SER A 166 -21.19 3.16 -4.87
N GLU A 167 -22.24 3.26 -5.68
CA GLU A 167 -23.59 3.65 -5.26
C GLU A 167 -24.15 2.68 -4.19
N GLU A 168 -23.69 1.43 -4.19
CA GLU A 168 -24.05 0.43 -3.17
C GLU A 168 -23.65 0.84 -1.74
N LEU A 169 -22.79 1.84 -1.59
CA LEU A 169 -22.38 2.38 -0.29
C LEU A 169 -23.37 3.41 0.26
N ILE A 170 -24.22 4.01 -0.58
CA ILE A 170 -25.23 4.99 -0.16
C ILE A 170 -26.15 4.42 0.94
N PRO A 171 -26.82 3.26 0.74
CA PRO A 171 -27.70 2.70 1.78
C PRO A 171 -26.92 2.26 3.04
N LYS A 172 -25.66 1.89 2.91
CA LYS A 172 -24.80 1.58 4.08
C LYS A 172 -24.46 2.85 4.86
N PHE A 173 -24.15 3.93 4.17
CA PHE A 173 -23.89 5.24 4.77
C PHE A 173 -25.13 5.79 5.47
N GLU A 174 -26.28 5.77 4.84
CA GLU A 174 -27.53 6.20 5.44
C GLU A 174 -27.90 5.39 6.69
N ARG A 175 -27.74 4.05 6.63
CA ARG A 175 -27.94 3.18 7.78
C ARG A 175 -27.00 3.53 8.92
N TYR A 176 -25.74 3.80 8.63
CA TYR A 176 -24.74 4.24 9.59
C TYR A 176 -25.13 5.58 10.22
N CYS A 177 -25.53 6.57 9.44
CA CYS A 177 -25.95 7.88 9.92
C CYS A 177 -27.17 7.80 10.84
N ARG A 178 -28.14 6.95 10.52
CA ARG A 178 -29.31 6.72 11.42
C ARG A 178 -28.92 6.20 12.80
N HIS A 179 -27.81 5.46 12.92
CA HIS A 179 -27.35 4.93 14.21
C HIS A 179 -26.42 5.85 14.96
N TYR A 180 -25.52 6.53 14.25
CA TYR A 180 -24.41 7.27 14.85
C TYR A 180 -24.57 8.80 14.79
N HIS A 181 -25.30 9.33 13.82
CA HIS A 181 -25.35 10.77 13.52
C HIS A 181 -26.75 11.39 13.61
N LYS A 182 -27.53 10.99 14.61
CA LYS A 182 -28.92 11.50 14.80
C LYS A 182 -29.00 13.00 15.06
N SER A 183 -27.98 13.59 15.66
CA SER A 183 -27.91 15.00 16.05
C SER A 183 -26.59 15.66 15.64
N SER A 184 -25.90 15.09 14.64
CA SER A 184 -24.61 15.57 14.17
C SER A 184 -24.75 16.70 13.18
N THR A 185 -23.72 17.55 13.11
CA THR A 185 -23.56 18.59 12.09
C THR A 185 -22.74 18.06 10.92
N TYR A 186 -22.80 18.73 9.78
CA TYR A 186 -22.01 18.36 8.59
C TYR A 186 -20.50 18.39 8.83
N ASP A 187 -20.03 19.14 9.84
CA ASP A 187 -18.62 19.25 10.20
C ASP A 187 -18.13 18.20 11.20
N ASP A 188 -19.02 17.35 11.70
CA ASP A 188 -18.63 16.27 12.61
C ASP A 188 -17.88 15.18 11.85
N TYR A 189 -16.91 14.53 12.54
CA TYR A 189 -16.18 13.42 11.97
C TYR A 189 -17.10 12.27 11.56
N LEU A 190 -16.95 11.76 10.34
CA LEU A 190 -17.71 10.61 9.87
C LEU A 190 -17.52 9.43 10.81
N PHE A 191 -16.26 9.10 11.19
CA PHE A 191 -15.96 8.06 12.15
C PHE A 191 -15.39 8.65 13.43
N TYR A 192 -16.12 8.47 14.52
CA TYR A 192 -15.74 9.02 15.82
C TYR A 192 -15.79 7.98 16.94
N THR A 193 -15.15 8.29 18.05
CA THR A 193 -15.29 7.60 19.33
C THR A 193 -15.87 8.54 20.37
N LYS A 194 -16.79 8.06 21.18
CA LYS A 194 -17.40 8.84 22.25
C LYS A 194 -16.81 8.42 23.60
N ARG A 195 -16.14 9.33 24.29
CA ARG A 195 -15.61 9.12 25.64
C ARG A 195 -16.14 10.21 26.57
N ARG A 196 -16.76 9.82 27.68
CA ARG A 196 -17.32 10.77 28.68
C ARG A 196 -18.20 11.86 28.04
N GLY A 197 -19.01 11.50 27.06
CA GLY A 197 -19.88 12.45 26.35
C GLY A 197 -19.24 13.24 25.21
N VAL A 198 -17.90 13.26 25.11
CA VAL A 198 -17.18 14.00 24.07
C VAL A 198 -16.94 13.09 22.87
N CYS A 199 -17.34 13.55 21.69
CA CYS A 199 -17.02 12.91 20.41
C CYS A 199 -15.67 13.41 19.91
N SER A 200 -14.79 12.47 19.53
CA SER A 200 -13.49 12.75 18.94
C SER A 200 -13.23 11.83 17.76
N GLN A 201 -12.39 12.25 16.84
CA GLN A 201 -11.94 11.43 15.70
C GLN A 201 -11.55 10.02 16.18
N MET A 202 -11.97 8.99 15.46
CA MET A 202 -11.55 7.62 15.73
C MET A 202 -10.04 7.48 15.54
N SER A 203 -9.37 6.79 16.48
CA SER A 203 -7.94 6.58 16.39
C SER A 203 -7.57 5.52 15.33
N CYS A 204 -6.36 5.66 14.77
CA CYS A 204 -5.79 4.68 13.84
C CYS A 204 -5.71 3.28 14.46
N ASP A 205 -5.33 3.19 15.73
CA ASP A 205 -5.21 1.94 16.47
C ASP A 205 -6.55 1.22 16.60
N THR A 206 -7.63 1.98 16.87
CA THR A 206 -8.99 1.43 16.90
C THR A 206 -9.35 0.81 15.55
N ALA A 207 -9.11 1.54 14.45
CA ALA A 207 -9.42 1.06 13.11
C ALA A 207 -8.57 -0.16 12.72
N GLN A 208 -7.28 -0.14 12.99
CA GLN A 208 -6.39 -1.29 12.74
C GLN A 208 -6.80 -2.52 13.54
N THR A 209 -7.24 -2.34 14.78
CA THR A 209 -7.66 -3.44 15.66
C THR A 209 -8.85 -4.20 15.09
N PHE A 210 -9.91 -3.51 14.66
CA PHE A 210 -11.05 -4.23 14.10
C PHE A 210 -10.78 -4.78 12.69
N ILE A 211 -9.98 -4.08 11.84
CA ILE A 211 -9.56 -4.62 10.54
C ILE A 211 -8.78 -5.93 10.73
N LYS A 212 -7.84 -5.97 11.66
CA LYS A 212 -7.10 -7.19 12.00
C LYS A 212 -8.03 -8.28 12.51
N LYS A 213 -8.98 -7.94 13.39
CA LYS A 213 -9.99 -8.89 13.91
C LYS A 213 -10.76 -9.57 12.77
N TYR A 214 -11.33 -8.78 11.86
CA TYR A 214 -12.11 -9.33 10.74
C TYR A 214 -11.23 -10.06 9.73
N GLY A 215 -9.99 -9.62 9.54
CA GLY A 215 -8.99 -10.37 8.77
C GLY A 215 -8.73 -11.76 9.33
N ILE A 216 -8.54 -11.89 10.65
CA ILE A 216 -8.37 -13.19 11.32
C ILE A 216 -9.64 -14.06 11.21
N MET A 217 -10.82 -13.47 11.29
CA MET A 217 -12.09 -14.21 11.10
C MET A 217 -12.18 -14.78 9.68
N ALA A 218 -11.84 -13.98 8.67
CA ALA A 218 -11.82 -14.42 7.27
C ALA A 218 -10.74 -15.50 7.01
N GLN A 219 -9.56 -15.38 7.64
CA GLN A 219 -8.49 -16.37 7.54
C GLN A 219 -8.88 -17.74 8.08
N LYS A 220 -9.77 -17.80 9.10
CA LYS A 220 -10.33 -19.08 9.58
C LYS A 220 -11.20 -19.78 8.55
N LEU A 221 -11.81 -19.04 7.63
CA LEU A 221 -12.64 -19.56 6.55
C LEU A 221 -11.83 -19.83 5.27
N ASN A 222 -10.77 -19.07 5.04
CA ASN A 222 -9.86 -19.23 3.93
C ASN A 222 -8.43 -18.87 4.35
N SER A 223 -7.61 -19.88 4.61
CA SER A 223 -6.22 -19.71 5.07
C SER A 223 -5.27 -19.07 4.06
N ALA A 224 -5.67 -19.00 2.79
CA ALA A 224 -4.89 -18.31 1.74
C ALA A 224 -4.91 -16.78 1.89
N ILE A 225 -5.86 -16.22 2.64
CA ILE A 225 -5.94 -14.78 2.88
C ILE A 225 -4.71 -14.31 3.66
N PRO A 226 -3.92 -13.34 3.13
CA PRO A 226 -2.76 -12.81 3.83
C PRO A 226 -3.17 -12.01 5.08
N HIS A 227 -2.17 -11.60 5.87
CA HIS A 227 -2.41 -10.70 7.01
C HIS A 227 -3.09 -9.40 6.55
N VAL A 228 -4.32 -9.17 7.01
CA VAL A 228 -5.16 -8.05 6.60
C VAL A 228 -4.77 -6.79 7.39
N HIS A 229 -4.48 -5.73 6.64
CA HIS A 229 -4.14 -4.40 7.18
C HIS A 229 -4.61 -3.29 6.20
N PRO A 230 -4.69 -2.03 6.63
CA PRO A 230 -5.26 -0.96 5.79
C PRO A 230 -4.60 -0.80 4.41
N HIS A 231 -3.28 -0.90 4.33
CA HIS A 231 -2.57 -0.78 3.05
C HIS A 231 -2.86 -1.94 2.09
N LEU A 232 -3.21 -3.13 2.62
CA LEU A 232 -3.62 -4.25 1.78
C LEU A 232 -4.90 -3.92 0.99
N PHE A 233 -5.91 -3.30 1.63
CA PHE A 233 -7.11 -2.83 0.93
C PHE A 233 -6.80 -1.84 -0.19
N ARG A 234 -5.90 -0.90 0.08
CA ARG A 234 -5.46 0.09 -0.91
C ARG A 234 -4.73 -0.55 -2.09
N HIS A 235 -3.80 -1.48 -1.83
CA HIS A 235 -3.12 -2.24 -2.87
C HIS A 235 -4.10 -3.09 -3.67
N THR A 236 -5.05 -3.73 -2.98
CA THR A 236 -6.10 -4.53 -3.60
C THR A 236 -6.96 -3.68 -4.54
N ARG A 237 -7.43 -2.51 -4.09
CA ARG A 237 -8.22 -1.62 -4.94
C ARG A 237 -7.45 -1.15 -6.16
N ALA A 238 -6.18 -0.74 -5.97
CA ALA A 238 -5.32 -0.35 -7.08
C ALA A 238 -5.18 -1.45 -8.13
N MET A 239 -4.93 -2.70 -7.67
CA MET A 239 -4.82 -3.85 -8.56
C MET A 239 -6.13 -4.14 -9.27
N HIS A 240 -7.28 -4.10 -8.56
CA HIS A 240 -8.58 -4.35 -9.17
C HIS A 240 -8.93 -3.29 -10.23
N LEU A 241 -8.67 -2.00 -9.98
CA LEU A 241 -8.87 -0.93 -10.95
C LEU A 241 -7.96 -1.12 -12.18
N TYR A 242 -6.67 -1.42 -11.94
CA TYR A 242 -5.72 -1.66 -13.02
C TYR A 242 -6.08 -2.91 -13.84
N MET A 243 -6.46 -4.01 -13.19
CA MET A 243 -6.91 -5.25 -13.86
C MET A 243 -8.23 -5.07 -14.62
N ALA A 244 -9.09 -4.14 -14.17
CA ALA A 244 -10.31 -3.75 -14.90
C ALA A 244 -10.03 -2.87 -16.14
N GLY A 245 -8.75 -2.51 -16.39
CA GLY A 245 -8.33 -1.74 -17.56
C GLY A 245 -8.13 -0.24 -17.32
N MET A 246 -8.21 0.23 -16.07
CA MET A 246 -7.91 1.63 -15.76
C MET A 246 -6.43 1.93 -16.01
N PRO A 247 -6.07 2.97 -16.80
CA PRO A 247 -4.68 3.37 -17.00
C PRO A 247 -3.97 3.66 -15.69
N LEU A 248 -2.66 3.34 -15.63
CA LEU A 248 -1.87 3.47 -14.40
C LEU A 248 -1.82 4.91 -13.86
N GLU A 249 -1.84 5.88 -14.75
CA GLU A 249 -1.90 7.31 -14.43
C GLU A 249 -3.18 7.67 -13.67
N LEU A 250 -4.32 7.13 -14.12
CA LEU A 250 -5.61 7.32 -13.44
C LEU A 250 -5.67 6.59 -12.11
N VAL A 251 -5.10 5.37 -12.02
CA VAL A 251 -4.95 4.66 -10.74
C VAL A 251 -4.08 5.48 -9.77
N SER A 252 -3.00 6.09 -10.26
CA SER A 252 -2.12 6.97 -9.46
C SER A 252 -2.87 8.20 -8.94
N GLN A 253 -3.66 8.86 -9.80
CA GLN A 253 -4.51 10.01 -9.42
C GLN A 253 -5.59 9.59 -8.41
N TRP A 254 -6.28 8.48 -8.65
CA TRP A 254 -7.27 7.90 -7.75
C TRP A 254 -6.72 7.72 -6.34
N LEU A 255 -5.54 7.13 -6.25
CA LEU A 255 -4.87 6.90 -4.97
C LEU A 255 -4.26 8.18 -4.36
N GLY A 256 -4.09 9.25 -5.12
CA GLY A 256 -3.39 10.45 -4.68
C GLY A 256 -1.90 10.19 -4.41
N HIS A 257 -1.24 9.47 -5.32
CA HIS A 257 0.22 9.34 -5.32
C HIS A 257 0.84 10.64 -5.83
N SER A 258 1.86 11.14 -5.13
CA SER A 258 2.60 12.33 -5.55
C SER A 258 3.59 12.04 -6.68
N GLN A 259 3.95 10.77 -6.87
CA GLN A 259 4.90 10.29 -7.86
C GLN A 259 4.35 9.03 -8.51
N LEU A 260 4.41 8.96 -9.84
CA LEU A 260 3.92 7.83 -10.64
C LEU A 260 4.71 6.54 -10.33
N GLU A 261 6.00 6.67 -9.98
CA GLU A 261 6.87 5.56 -9.60
C GLU A 261 6.28 4.71 -8.49
N THR A 262 5.54 5.32 -7.57
CA THR A 262 4.83 4.60 -6.51
C THR A 262 3.75 3.65 -7.06
N SER A 263 3.22 3.93 -8.26
CA SER A 263 2.20 3.09 -8.92
C SER A 263 2.81 2.08 -9.90
N LEU A 264 4.08 2.24 -10.32
CA LEU A 264 4.75 1.29 -11.21
C LEU A 264 4.85 -0.13 -10.63
N ILE A 265 4.80 -0.25 -9.31
CA ILE A 265 4.73 -1.53 -8.62
C ILE A 265 3.53 -2.39 -9.08
N TYR A 266 2.40 -1.75 -9.41
CA TYR A 266 1.20 -2.46 -9.89
C TYR A 266 1.38 -2.97 -11.33
N ALA A 267 2.09 -2.22 -12.18
CA ALA A 267 2.38 -2.62 -13.55
C ALA A 267 3.29 -3.87 -13.65
N ARG A 268 4.14 -4.09 -12.65
CA ARG A 268 5.02 -5.26 -12.60
C ARG A 268 4.30 -6.54 -12.18
N ALA A 269 3.14 -6.42 -11.53
CA ALA A 269 2.49 -7.54 -10.85
C ALA A 269 1.68 -8.47 -11.77
N THR A 270 1.43 -8.14 -13.06
CA THR A 270 0.47 -8.89 -13.89
C THR A 270 1.02 -9.31 -15.23
N THR A 271 1.57 -10.53 -15.30
CA THR A 271 1.89 -11.22 -16.56
C THR A 271 0.62 -11.54 -17.37
N ASP A 272 -0.50 -11.79 -16.69
CA ASP A 272 -1.80 -12.08 -17.33
C ASP A 272 -2.38 -10.92 -18.13
N MET A 273 -2.19 -9.67 -17.67
CA MET A 273 -2.62 -8.50 -18.47
C MET A 273 -1.77 -8.32 -19.72
N LYS A 274 -0.47 -8.59 -19.63
CA LYS A 274 0.42 -8.56 -20.80
C LYS A 274 -0.01 -9.59 -21.82
N ARG A 275 -0.36 -10.81 -21.36
CA ARG A 275 -0.89 -11.88 -22.23
C ARG A 275 -2.20 -11.47 -22.87
N LYS A 276 -3.19 -10.97 -22.09
CA LYS A 276 -4.47 -10.49 -22.63
C LYS A 276 -4.33 -9.33 -23.62
N ALA A 277 -3.34 -8.45 -23.42
CA ALA A 277 -3.04 -7.37 -24.37
C ALA A 277 -2.49 -7.93 -25.69
N VAL A 278 -1.59 -8.92 -25.62
CA VAL A 278 -1.07 -9.64 -26.78
C VAL A 278 -2.22 -10.35 -27.51
N ASP A 279 -3.08 -11.06 -26.76
CA ASP A 279 -4.24 -11.78 -27.32
C ASP A 279 -5.20 -10.85 -28.06
N LYS A 280 -5.43 -9.63 -27.54
CA LYS A 280 -6.25 -8.61 -28.21
C LYS A 280 -5.64 -8.12 -29.54
N ILE A 281 -4.32 -7.95 -29.60
CA ILE A 281 -3.61 -7.53 -30.82
C ILE A 281 -3.55 -8.69 -31.82
N SER A 282 -3.43 -9.92 -31.32
CA SER A 282 -3.38 -11.15 -32.12
C SER A 282 -4.76 -11.65 -32.54
N ALA A 283 -5.87 -11.05 -32.05
CA ALA A 283 -7.21 -11.38 -32.50
C ALA A 283 -7.34 -11.13 -34.03
N LYS A 284 -7.98 -12.06 -34.72
CA LYS A 284 -7.99 -12.18 -36.22
C LYS A 284 -8.26 -10.88 -37.01
N GLU A 285 -8.97 -9.92 -36.41
CA GLU A 285 -9.29 -8.64 -37.09
C GLU A 285 -8.15 -7.60 -37.00
N ASN A 286 -7.21 -7.73 -36.03
CA ASN A 286 -6.13 -6.79 -35.79
C ASN A 286 -4.74 -7.42 -35.86
N SER A 287 -4.65 -8.70 -36.25
CA SER A 287 -3.36 -9.40 -36.29
C SER A 287 -2.48 -8.85 -37.41
N VAL A 288 -1.28 -8.37 -36.99
CA VAL A 288 -0.18 -8.05 -37.92
C VAL A 288 0.43 -9.34 -38.48
N PHE A 289 0.18 -10.46 -37.83
CA PHE A 289 0.66 -11.77 -38.26
C PHE A 289 -0.39 -12.44 -39.13
N LYS A 290 -0.05 -12.72 -40.41
CA LYS A 290 -0.89 -13.54 -41.28
C LYS A 290 -0.93 -14.95 -40.73
N SER A 291 -2.10 -15.41 -40.30
CA SER A 291 -2.25 -16.71 -39.63
C SER A 291 -2.34 -17.90 -40.57
N ASP A 292 -2.18 -17.76 -41.87
CA ASP A 292 -2.36 -18.87 -42.83
C ASP A 292 -1.44 -18.76 -44.06
N GLU A 293 -0.14 -18.70 -43.84
CA GLU A 293 0.70 -19.33 -44.86
C GLU A 293 0.91 -20.81 -44.45
N LYS A 294 -0.09 -21.64 -44.75
CA LYS A 294 0.19 -23.07 -44.89
C LYS A 294 1.33 -23.17 -45.86
N PHE A 295 2.43 -23.78 -45.42
CA PHE A 295 3.56 -24.04 -46.27
C PHE A 295 3.02 -24.72 -47.53
N LYS A 296 3.17 -24.07 -48.71
CA LYS A 296 2.50 -24.39 -49.96
C LYS A 296 2.64 -25.85 -50.38
N TYR A 297 3.53 -26.61 -49.72
CA TYR A 297 3.89 -27.97 -49.96
C TYR A 297 3.79 -28.90 -48.75
N ALA A 298 3.13 -28.48 -47.66
CA ALA A 298 3.06 -29.23 -46.39
C ALA A 298 2.36 -30.61 -46.56
N ASP A 299 1.48 -30.75 -47.55
CA ASP A 299 0.73 -31.99 -47.80
C ASP A 299 1.06 -32.61 -49.16
N ASN A 300 2.15 -32.19 -49.84
CA ASN A 300 2.53 -32.75 -51.13
C ASN A 300 3.73 -33.72 -50.98
N GLU A 301 3.39 -35.00 -50.85
CA GLU A 301 4.33 -36.06 -50.61
C GLU A 301 5.37 -36.19 -51.72
N ASP A 302 4.99 -35.88 -52.99
CA ASP A 302 5.90 -35.95 -54.14
C ASP A 302 6.97 -34.86 -54.07
N VAL A 303 6.62 -33.65 -53.65
CA VAL A 303 7.61 -32.56 -53.47
C VAL A 303 8.55 -32.86 -52.30
N ILE A 304 8.04 -33.49 -51.25
CA ILE A 304 8.87 -33.93 -50.12
C ILE A 304 9.84 -35.02 -50.56
N ARG A 305 9.40 -35.99 -51.37
CA ARG A 305 10.27 -37.05 -51.92
C ARG A 305 11.35 -36.49 -52.84
N GLN A 306 11.00 -35.51 -53.68
CA GLN A 306 11.97 -34.81 -54.52
C GLN A 306 13.03 -34.06 -53.73
N LEU A 307 12.63 -33.38 -52.67
CA LEU A 307 13.53 -32.65 -51.80
C LEU A 307 14.50 -33.53 -51.05
N TYR A 308 14.11 -34.77 -50.75
CA TYR A 308 14.95 -35.78 -50.09
C TYR A 308 15.71 -36.67 -51.07
N GLY A 309 15.59 -36.43 -52.39
CA GLY A 309 16.29 -37.23 -53.40
C GLY A 309 15.85 -38.70 -53.45
N LEU A 310 14.61 -38.98 -53.11
CA LEU A 310 14.04 -40.33 -53.03
C LEU A 310 13.23 -40.71 -54.30
N MET A 311 13.46 -39.99 -55.41
CA MET A 311 13.00 -40.38 -56.74
C MET A 311 14.15 -40.83 -57.61
#